data_8ab5971ea3c1cb27231b7dff49314a2c
#
_entry.id   8ab5971ea3c1cb27231b7dff49314a2c
#
_cell.length_a   1.000
_cell.length_b   1.000
_cell.length_c   1.000
_cell.angle_alpha   90.00
_cell.angle_beta   90.00
_cell.angle_gamma   90.00
#
_symmetry.space_group_name_H-M   'P 1'
#
loop_
_entity.id
_entity.type
_entity.pdbx_description
1 polymer ?
#
loop_
_entity_poly.entity_id
_entity_poly.type
_entity_poly.pdbx_seq_one_letter_code
_entity_poly.pdbx_strand_id
1 'polypeptide(L)'
;MSRLQFTLQSTDGRARRGQLSFPRGTVQTPAFMPVGTYGSVKGVLPEQVRALGAEIILGNTFHLYLRPGLDVIADHGGLHGFCRWDGPILTDSGGFQVFSLAHRRKITEEGVTFASPTDGARVFLGPEESMKIQKVLDSDIVMIFDECTPYPATEAVARKSMELSLRWAQRSRNAHDAMGNDAALFGIVQGGVHTELRSRSAEGLQQIGFDGYAIGGLAVGEPEHERNAMLDHMHPILPSDRPRYLMGVGRPEDLVEGVARGVDMFDCVMPTRNARNGHYFTSFGTVRIRNAKYERDMDPIEPGCGCHACTSGYTRSYLRHLDRCNEMLAPMLGTLHNLFYYEKLMADMRAAIEAGTFRAFRESFYAARGQAVPALLGG
;
A
#
# COMPACT_ATOMS: atom_id res chain seq x y z
N MET A 1 17.81 6.15 -17.43
CA MET A 1 18.13 5.92 -16.01
C MET A 1 16.85 6.10 -15.22
N SER A 2 16.64 5.31 -14.18
CA SER A 2 15.44 5.43 -13.33
C SER A 2 15.36 6.80 -12.64
N ARG A 3 14.13 7.32 -12.46
CA ARG A 3 13.87 8.56 -11.71
C ARG A 3 14.13 8.43 -10.21
N LEU A 4 14.25 7.20 -9.69
CA LEU A 4 14.40 6.93 -8.27
C LEU A 4 15.87 6.90 -7.85
N GLN A 5 16.17 7.61 -6.77
CA GLN A 5 17.34 7.38 -5.95
C GLN A 5 16.89 6.98 -4.54
N PHE A 6 17.29 5.79 -4.08
CA PHE A 6 17.06 5.34 -2.71
C PHE A 6 18.32 5.48 -1.87
N THR A 7 18.16 6.04 -0.68
CA THR A 7 19.26 6.17 0.30
C THR A 7 18.81 5.60 1.64
N LEU A 8 19.44 4.54 2.10
CA LEU A 8 19.30 4.03 3.46
C LEU A 8 20.13 4.91 4.39
N GLN A 9 19.48 5.56 5.37
CA GLN A 9 20.10 6.55 6.26
C GLN A 9 20.52 5.94 7.60
N SER A 10 19.66 5.11 8.22
CA SER A 10 19.94 4.41 9.46
C SER A 10 19.12 3.13 9.61
N THR A 11 19.53 2.29 10.56
CA THR A 11 18.81 1.06 10.92
C THR A 11 18.80 0.90 12.45
N ASP A 12 17.73 0.28 12.98
CA ASP A 12 17.67 -0.17 14.36
C ASP A 12 17.15 -1.61 14.36
N GLY A 13 18.03 -2.57 14.62
CA GLY A 13 17.80 -3.97 14.30
C GLY A 13 17.53 -4.17 12.81
N ARG A 14 16.36 -4.72 12.47
CA ARG A 14 15.93 -4.88 11.06
C ARG A 14 15.14 -3.68 10.53
N ALA A 15 14.66 -2.80 11.41
CA ALA A 15 13.93 -1.61 11.01
C ALA A 15 14.83 -0.64 10.26
N ARG A 16 14.32 -0.04 9.19
CA ARG A 16 15.09 0.73 8.21
C ARG A 16 14.53 2.16 8.13
N ARG A 17 15.40 3.14 8.17
CA ARG A 17 15.12 4.54 7.92
C ARG A 17 15.81 4.96 6.62
N GLY A 18 15.06 5.36 5.64
CA GLY A 18 15.61 5.74 4.33
C GLY A 18 14.85 6.89 3.68
N GLN A 19 15.24 7.20 2.45
CA GLN A 19 14.64 8.24 1.63
C GLN A 19 14.59 7.79 0.17
N LEU A 20 13.43 7.97 -0.45
CA LEU A 20 13.25 7.89 -1.90
C LEU A 20 13.26 9.30 -2.46
N SER A 21 14.09 9.57 -3.45
CA SER A 21 14.17 10.87 -4.13
C SER A 21 13.75 10.74 -5.57
N PHE A 22 12.82 11.62 -6.00
CA PHE A 22 12.28 11.73 -7.36
C PHE A 22 12.34 13.18 -7.82
N PRO A 23 12.23 13.45 -9.12
CA PRO A 23 12.08 14.84 -9.63
C PRO A 23 10.87 15.58 -9.03
N ARG A 24 9.80 14.85 -8.64
CA ARG A 24 8.58 15.40 -8.05
C ARG A 24 8.59 15.48 -6.52
N GLY A 25 9.71 15.20 -5.87
CA GLY A 25 9.85 15.31 -4.42
C GLY A 25 10.51 14.11 -3.78
N THR A 26 10.52 14.10 -2.46
CA THR A 26 11.12 13.05 -1.64
C THR A 26 10.06 12.33 -0.81
N VAL A 27 10.31 11.06 -0.49
CA VAL A 27 9.48 10.24 0.40
C VAL A 27 10.38 9.68 1.50
N GLN A 28 10.02 10.00 2.74
CA GLN A 28 10.73 9.50 3.91
C GLN A 28 10.20 8.11 4.28
N THR A 29 11.07 7.12 4.41
CA THR A 29 10.67 5.75 4.78
C THR A 29 11.05 5.40 6.22
N PRO A 30 10.24 4.58 6.92
CA PRO A 30 9.01 3.94 6.48
C PRO A 30 7.93 4.94 6.06
N ALA A 31 7.17 4.61 5.01
CA ALA A 31 6.11 5.45 4.45
C ALA A 31 4.80 4.68 4.28
N PHE A 32 3.67 5.34 4.52
CA PHE A 32 2.36 4.86 4.14
C PHE A 32 1.86 5.65 2.92
N MET A 33 1.26 4.95 1.96
CA MET A 33 0.71 5.53 0.74
C MET A 33 -0.82 5.52 0.80
N PRO A 34 -1.48 6.66 1.03
CA PRO A 34 -2.93 6.75 0.92
C PRO A 34 -3.42 6.32 -0.47
N VAL A 35 -4.46 5.47 -0.51
CA VAL A 35 -4.96 4.91 -1.77
C VAL A 35 -5.96 5.84 -2.43
N GLY A 36 -5.59 6.35 -3.60
CA GLY A 36 -6.41 7.14 -4.50
C GLY A 36 -6.92 6.32 -5.69
N THR A 37 -7.89 5.41 -5.48
CA THR A 37 -8.36 4.41 -6.45
C THR A 37 -8.67 4.98 -7.85
N TYR A 38 -9.33 6.14 -7.91
CA TYR A 38 -9.67 6.85 -9.14
C TYR A 38 -8.93 8.20 -9.25
N GLY A 39 -7.68 8.26 -8.79
CA GLY A 39 -6.93 9.51 -8.69
C GLY A 39 -7.39 10.40 -7.52
N SER A 40 -8.15 9.84 -6.56
CA SER A 40 -8.66 10.60 -5.42
C SER A 40 -8.68 9.74 -4.17
N VAL A 41 -8.10 10.24 -3.08
CA VAL A 41 -8.27 9.68 -1.74
C VAL A 41 -9.68 10.01 -1.26
N LYS A 42 -10.49 8.98 -0.97
CA LYS A 42 -11.93 9.15 -0.76
C LYS A 42 -12.27 10.09 0.39
N GLY A 43 -13.00 11.17 0.06
CA GLY A 43 -13.53 12.13 1.03
C GLY A 43 -12.52 13.15 1.56
N VAL A 44 -11.36 13.28 0.93
CA VAL A 44 -10.29 14.20 1.34
C VAL A 44 -9.72 14.90 0.10
N LEU A 45 -9.47 16.20 0.19
CA LEU A 45 -8.83 16.98 -0.87
C LEU A 45 -7.32 16.66 -0.95
N PRO A 46 -6.70 16.73 -2.14
CA PRO A 46 -5.26 16.47 -2.29
C PRO A 46 -4.38 17.30 -1.35
N GLU A 47 -4.67 18.59 -1.19
CA GLU A 47 -3.97 19.49 -0.27
C GLU A 47 -4.14 19.08 1.21
N GLN A 48 -5.28 18.52 1.59
CA GLN A 48 -5.47 17.95 2.92
C GLN A 48 -4.65 16.67 3.10
N VAL A 49 -4.60 15.79 2.10
CA VAL A 49 -3.75 14.59 2.14
C VAL A 49 -2.29 14.98 2.35
N ARG A 50 -1.82 16.00 1.64
CA ARG A 50 -0.47 16.55 1.82
C ARG A 50 -0.27 17.12 3.24
N ALA A 51 -1.22 17.90 3.73
CA ALA A 51 -1.14 18.50 5.07
C ALA A 51 -1.15 17.48 6.22
N LEU A 52 -1.68 16.27 5.97
CA LEU A 52 -1.62 15.14 6.92
C LEU A 52 -0.23 14.49 6.99
N GLY A 53 0.69 14.85 6.10
CA GLY A 53 2.06 14.31 6.06
C GLY A 53 2.31 13.26 4.98
N ALA A 54 1.33 12.94 4.14
CA ALA A 54 1.54 12.02 3.02
C ALA A 54 2.45 12.68 1.96
N GLU A 55 3.53 11.99 1.62
CA GLU A 55 4.51 12.45 0.63
C GLU A 55 4.31 11.76 -0.73
N ILE A 56 3.61 10.62 -0.74
CA ILE A 56 3.30 9.78 -1.91
C ILE A 56 1.89 9.24 -1.79
N ILE A 57 1.20 9.06 -2.92
CA ILE A 57 -0.10 8.37 -2.98
C ILE A 57 -0.04 7.18 -3.93
N LEU A 58 -1.02 6.28 -3.82
CA LEU A 58 -1.18 5.15 -4.74
C LEU A 58 -2.40 5.34 -5.64
N GLY A 59 -2.21 5.17 -6.95
CA GLY A 59 -3.28 5.10 -7.94
C GLY A 59 -3.50 3.67 -8.44
N ASN A 60 -4.76 3.28 -8.73
CA ASN A 60 -5.05 1.94 -9.24
C ASN A 60 -5.19 1.95 -10.76
N THR A 61 -4.22 1.35 -11.42
CA THR A 61 -4.11 1.25 -12.90
C THR A 61 -5.37 0.70 -13.55
N PHE A 62 -5.91 -0.41 -13.04
CA PHE A 62 -7.13 -1.02 -13.55
C PHE A 62 -8.33 -0.07 -13.56
N HIS A 63 -8.56 0.63 -12.47
CA HIS A 63 -9.68 1.54 -12.32
C HIS A 63 -9.55 2.77 -13.23
N LEU A 64 -8.35 3.36 -13.29
CA LEU A 64 -8.06 4.53 -14.11
C LEU A 64 -8.11 4.21 -15.61
N TYR A 65 -7.65 3.02 -16.01
CA TYR A 65 -7.76 2.53 -17.38
C TYR A 65 -9.22 2.38 -17.84
N LEU A 66 -10.08 1.80 -17.01
CA LEU A 66 -11.50 1.61 -17.35
C LEU A 66 -12.30 2.92 -17.26
N ARG A 67 -11.93 3.81 -16.35
CA ARG A 67 -12.61 5.10 -16.14
C ARG A 67 -11.70 6.08 -15.42
N PRO A 68 -11.40 7.27 -15.98
CA PRO A 68 -12.01 7.88 -17.17
C PRO A 68 -11.51 7.33 -18.51
N GLY A 69 -10.45 6.50 -18.52
CA GLY A 69 -9.74 6.07 -19.71
C GLY A 69 -8.45 6.85 -19.94
N LEU A 70 -7.58 6.29 -20.76
CA LEU A 70 -6.22 6.82 -20.91
C LEU A 70 -6.17 8.15 -21.67
N ASP A 71 -7.04 8.34 -22.66
CA ASP A 71 -7.05 9.56 -23.49
C ASP A 71 -7.32 10.79 -22.61
N VAL A 72 -8.33 10.68 -21.71
CA VAL A 72 -8.66 11.76 -20.78
C VAL A 72 -7.48 12.09 -19.86
N ILE A 73 -6.79 11.08 -19.34
CA ILE A 73 -5.64 11.29 -18.46
C ILE A 73 -4.44 11.89 -19.24
N ALA A 74 -4.22 11.43 -20.47
CA ALA A 74 -3.19 11.95 -21.35
C ALA A 74 -3.40 13.45 -21.68
N ASP A 75 -4.65 13.87 -21.94
CA ASP A 75 -5.03 15.27 -22.18
C ASP A 75 -4.68 16.19 -20.99
N HIS A 76 -4.61 15.64 -19.76
CA HIS A 76 -4.20 16.36 -18.55
C HIS A 76 -2.68 16.29 -18.29
N GLY A 77 -1.89 15.68 -19.19
CA GLY A 77 -0.46 15.50 -19.00
C GLY A 77 -0.08 14.43 -17.97
N GLY A 78 -0.92 13.41 -17.82
CA GLY A 78 -0.74 12.31 -16.87
C GLY A 78 -1.58 12.42 -15.60
N LEU A 79 -1.41 11.46 -14.69
CA LEU A 79 -2.24 11.35 -13.49
C LEU A 79 -2.04 12.52 -12.52
N HIS A 80 -0.83 13.06 -12.42
CA HIS A 80 -0.52 14.22 -11.56
C HIS A 80 -1.36 15.44 -11.92
N GLY A 81 -1.40 15.80 -13.21
CA GLY A 81 -2.23 16.90 -13.70
C GLY A 81 -3.72 16.62 -13.52
N PHE A 82 -4.14 15.39 -13.82
CA PHE A 82 -5.53 14.97 -13.71
C PHE A 82 -6.07 15.04 -12.27
N CYS A 83 -5.33 14.54 -11.27
CA CYS A 83 -5.78 14.51 -9.88
C CYS A 83 -5.23 15.67 -9.01
N ARG A 84 -4.44 16.59 -9.60
CA ARG A 84 -3.83 17.74 -8.91
C ARG A 84 -2.96 17.34 -7.72
N TRP A 85 -2.22 16.25 -7.86
CA TRP A 85 -1.24 15.82 -6.89
C TRP A 85 0.17 16.13 -7.42
N ASP A 86 0.92 16.93 -6.69
CA ASP A 86 2.25 17.43 -7.09
C ASP A 86 3.42 16.59 -6.57
N GLY A 87 3.16 15.61 -5.70
CA GLY A 87 4.17 14.68 -5.18
C GLY A 87 4.27 13.39 -5.99
N PRO A 88 5.18 12.49 -5.59
CA PRO A 88 5.29 11.16 -6.20
C PRO A 88 3.97 10.37 -6.17
N ILE A 89 3.77 9.56 -7.21
CA ILE A 89 2.66 8.60 -7.33
C ILE A 89 3.24 7.22 -7.62
N LEU A 90 2.76 6.21 -6.89
CA LEU A 90 2.90 4.80 -7.27
C LEU A 90 1.61 4.33 -7.94
N THR A 91 1.73 3.64 -9.08
CA THR A 91 0.60 2.90 -9.66
C THR A 91 0.82 1.41 -9.55
N ASP A 92 -0.23 0.68 -9.14
CA ASP A 92 -0.21 -0.78 -9.17
C ASP A 92 -0.23 -1.33 -10.60
N SER A 93 -0.05 -2.65 -10.74
CA SER A 93 -0.07 -3.30 -12.07
C SER A 93 -1.46 -3.46 -12.68
N GLY A 94 -2.52 -3.33 -11.88
CA GLY A 94 -3.90 -3.70 -12.22
C GLY A 94 -4.19 -5.20 -12.06
N GLY A 95 -3.18 -6.04 -11.84
CA GLY A 95 -3.32 -7.50 -11.71
C GLY A 95 -4.27 -7.91 -10.58
N PHE A 96 -4.07 -7.41 -9.38
CA PHE A 96 -4.89 -7.76 -8.21
C PHE A 96 -6.38 -7.45 -8.43
N GLN A 97 -6.74 -6.31 -9.04
CA GLN A 97 -8.14 -5.94 -9.30
C GLN A 97 -8.78 -6.88 -10.31
N VAL A 98 -8.05 -7.32 -11.32
CA VAL A 98 -8.52 -8.35 -12.25
C VAL A 98 -8.79 -9.67 -11.51
N PHE A 99 -7.96 -10.02 -10.51
CA PHE A 99 -8.17 -11.20 -9.69
C PHE A 99 -9.36 -11.07 -8.74
N SER A 100 -9.53 -9.93 -8.11
CA SER A 100 -10.54 -9.73 -7.07
C SER A 100 -11.93 -9.35 -7.60
N LEU A 101 -12.02 -8.65 -8.73
CA LEU A 101 -13.25 -8.04 -9.23
C LEU A 101 -13.81 -8.71 -10.49
N ALA A 102 -13.00 -9.42 -11.26
CA ALA A 102 -13.45 -10.02 -12.53
C ALA A 102 -14.04 -11.41 -12.31
N HIS A 103 -15.37 -11.52 -12.32
CA HIS A 103 -16.10 -12.79 -12.16
C HIS A 103 -15.86 -13.81 -13.29
N ARG A 104 -15.50 -13.36 -14.51
CA ARG A 104 -15.21 -14.21 -15.67
C ARG A 104 -13.85 -13.80 -16.23
N ARG A 105 -12.80 -14.41 -15.70
CA ARG A 105 -11.43 -14.21 -16.17
C ARG A 105 -10.83 -15.49 -16.72
N LYS A 106 -10.03 -15.34 -17.76
CA LYS A 106 -9.19 -16.40 -18.31
C LYS A 106 -7.74 -15.96 -18.25
N ILE A 107 -6.93 -16.69 -17.50
CA ILE A 107 -5.49 -16.48 -17.37
C ILE A 107 -4.79 -17.37 -18.38
N THR A 108 -3.85 -16.81 -19.13
CA THR A 108 -2.99 -17.51 -20.09
C THR A 108 -1.55 -17.02 -19.91
N GLU A 109 -0.62 -17.56 -20.66
CA GLU A 109 0.77 -17.10 -20.67
C GLU A 109 0.89 -15.64 -21.16
N GLU A 110 0.03 -15.23 -22.08
CA GLU A 110 0.01 -13.88 -22.66
C GLU A 110 -0.47 -12.81 -21.65
N GLY A 111 -1.45 -13.18 -20.81
CA GLY A 111 -2.08 -12.24 -19.87
C GLY A 111 -3.46 -12.74 -19.43
N VAL A 112 -4.32 -11.81 -19.04
CA VAL A 112 -5.64 -12.07 -18.51
C VAL A 112 -6.72 -11.40 -19.36
N THR A 113 -7.68 -12.20 -19.83
CA THR A 113 -8.92 -11.71 -20.48
C THR A 113 -10.04 -11.74 -19.46
N PHE A 114 -10.80 -10.66 -19.36
CA PHE A 114 -11.92 -10.54 -18.42
C PHE A 114 -13.04 -9.67 -18.99
N ALA A 115 -14.22 -9.71 -18.33
CA ALA A 115 -15.31 -8.79 -18.62
C ALA A 115 -15.20 -7.55 -17.74
N SER A 116 -15.20 -6.35 -18.35
CA SER A 116 -15.16 -5.08 -17.65
C SER A 116 -16.36 -4.97 -16.68
N PRO A 117 -16.12 -4.61 -15.41
CA PRO A 117 -17.21 -4.45 -14.44
C PRO A 117 -18.06 -3.20 -14.70
N THR A 118 -17.63 -2.30 -15.61
CA THR A 118 -18.36 -1.05 -15.91
C THR A 118 -19.43 -1.22 -17.00
N ASP A 119 -19.13 -2.01 -18.02
CA ASP A 119 -19.97 -2.13 -19.23
C ASP A 119 -20.05 -3.56 -19.79
N GLY A 120 -19.32 -4.52 -19.18
CA GLY A 120 -19.27 -5.91 -19.62
C GLY A 120 -18.40 -6.15 -20.86
N ALA A 121 -17.76 -5.13 -21.42
CA ALA A 121 -16.86 -5.28 -22.57
C ALA A 121 -15.71 -6.25 -22.27
N ARG A 122 -15.27 -6.99 -23.31
CA ARG A 122 -14.12 -7.87 -23.17
C ARG A 122 -12.84 -7.03 -23.15
N VAL A 123 -12.07 -7.17 -22.07
CA VAL A 123 -10.79 -6.49 -21.86
C VAL A 123 -9.68 -7.53 -21.75
N PHE A 124 -8.53 -7.21 -22.32
CA PHE A 124 -7.29 -7.95 -22.14
C PHE A 124 -6.27 -7.07 -21.40
N LEU A 125 -5.58 -7.66 -20.45
CA LEU A 125 -4.50 -7.01 -19.71
C LEU A 125 -3.36 -8.01 -19.53
N GLY A 126 -2.17 -7.62 -19.96
CA GLY A 126 -0.94 -8.38 -19.82
C GLY A 126 0.23 -7.47 -19.40
N PRO A 127 1.44 -8.02 -19.32
CA PRO A 127 2.62 -7.25 -18.94
C PRO A 127 2.83 -6.00 -19.78
N GLU A 128 2.76 -6.11 -21.10
CA GLU A 128 2.98 -5.02 -22.04
C GLU A 128 1.89 -3.94 -21.96
N GLU A 129 0.62 -4.37 -21.83
CA GLU A 129 -0.52 -3.45 -21.69
C GLU A 129 -0.42 -2.70 -20.36
N SER A 130 -0.11 -3.38 -19.26
CA SER A 130 0.07 -2.75 -17.96
C SER A 130 1.19 -1.69 -17.99
N MET A 131 2.32 -1.99 -18.61
CA MET A 131 3.42 -1.01 -18.76
C MET A 131 3.02 0.18 -19.61
N LYS A 132 2.27 -0.01 -20.72
CA LYS A 132 1.75 1.08 -21.55
C LYS A 132 0.79 1.97 -20.77
N ILE A 133 -0.13 1.38 -20.00
CA ILE A 133 -1.10 2.11 -19.18
C ILE A 133 -0.36 2.97 -18.15
N GLN A 134 0.54 2.36 -17.37
CA GLN A 134 1.29 3.07 -16.34
C GLN A 134 2.20 4.17 -16.92
N LYS A 135 2.71 4.01 -18.14
CA LYS A 135 3.44 5.08 -18.84
C LYS A 135 2.54 6.27 -19.16
N VAL A 136 1.31 6.06 -19.61
CA VAL A 136 0.34 7.15 -19.84
C VAL A 136 -0.07 7.83 -18.54
N LEU A 137 -0.19 7.06 -17.45
CA LEU A 137 -0.43 7.62 -16.11
C LEU A 137 0.74 8.48 -15.63
N ASP A 138 1.94 8.32 -16.16
CA ASP A 138 3.19 9.03 -15.81
C ASP A 138 3.50 9.00 -14.31
N SER A 139 3.24 7.86 -13.66
CA SER A 139 3.57 7.65 -12.26
C SER A 139 5.08 7.52 -12.03
N ASP A 140 5.55 7.83 -10.81
CA ASP A 140 6.97 7.82 -10.47
C ASP A 140 7.47 6.42 -10.15
N ILE A 141 6.59 5.57 -9.59
CA ILE A 141 6.83 4.14 -9.36
C ILE A 141 5.75 3.35 -10.10
N VAL A 142 6.19 2.39 -10.91
CA VAL A 142 5.33 1.45 -11.64
C VAL A 142 5.60 0.01 -11.19
N MET A 143 4.58 -0.82 -11.18
CA MET A 143 4.67 -2.20 -10.75
C MET A 143 4.62 -3.16 -11.93
N ILE A 144 5.42 -4.23 -11.90
CA ILE A 144 5.29 -5.33 -12.87
C ILE A 144 3.90 -5.94 -12.83
N PHE A 145 3.46 -6.52 -13.96
CA PHE A 145 2.23 -7.33 -13.97
C PHE A 145 2.50 -8.70 -13.35
N ASP A 146 1.64 -9.12 -12.42
CA ASP A 146 1.80 -10.35 -11.63
C ASP A 146 0.49 -11.10 -11.44
N GLU A 147 0.58 -12.37 -11.06
CA GLU A 147 -0.56 -13.18 -10.63
C GLU A 147 -0.57 -13.31 -9.12
N CYS A 148 -1.61 -12.76 -8.47
CA CYS A 148 -1.82 -12.93 -7.04
C CYS A 148 -2.44 -14.29 -6.74
N THR A 149 -1.69 -15.18 -6.07
CA THR A 149 -2.18 -16.51 -5.67
C THR A 149 -3.23 -16.37 -4.56
N PRO A 150 -4.41 -17.03 -4.66
CA PRO A 150 -5.40 -17.04 -3.59
C PRO A 150 -4.88 -17.79 -2.35
N TYR A 151 -5.43 -17.45 -1.18
CA TYR A 151 -5.16 -18.20 0.05
C TYR A 151 -6.45 -18.92 0.53
N PRO A 152 -6.36 -20.18 1.00
CA PRO A 152 -5.18 -21.04 0.96
C PRO A 152 -4.90 -21.61 -0.45
N ALA A 153 -3.63 -21.87 -0.75
CA ALA A 153 -3.21 -22.53 -1.98
C ALA A 153 -2.22 -23.67 -1.68
N THR A 154 -2.32 -24.76 -2.44
CA THR A 154 -1.28 -25.79 -2.38
C THR A 154 0.04 -25.26 -2.95
N GLU A 155 1.16 -25.85 -2.54
CA GLU A 155 2.47 -25.46 -3.05
C GLU A 155 2.53 -25.56 -4.59
N ALA A 156 1.92 -26.58 -5.19
CA ALA A 156 1.90 -26.74 -6.65
C ALA A 156 1.17 -25.59 -7.36
N VAL A 157 0.06 -25.10 -6.79
CA VAL A 157 -0.68 -23.95 -7.32
C VAL A 157 0.15 -22.68 -7.15
N ALA A 158 0.70 -22.45 -5.95
CA ALA A 158 1.54 -21.28 -5.67
C ALA A 158 2.80 -21.26 -6.56
N ARG A 159 3.42 -22.42 -6.81
CA ARG A 159 4.59 -22.57 -7.70
C ARG A 159 4.26 -22.16 -9.13
N LYS A 160 3.16 -22.68 -9.69
CA LYS A 160 2.73 -22.36 -11.06
C LYS A 160 2.46 -20.86 -11.22
N SER A 161 1.76 -20.27 -10.26
CA SER A 161 1.46 -18.82 -10.24
C SER A 161 2.73 -17.98 -10.13
N MET A 162 3.65 -18.34 -9.23
CA MET A 162 4.92 -17.66 -9.04
C MET A 162 5.79 -17.72 -10.31
N GLU A 163 5.88 -18.89 -10.96
CA GLU A 163 6.65 -19.06 -12.20
C GLU A 163 6.06 -18.25 -13.36
N LEU A 164 4.73 -18.14 -13.46
CA LEU A 164 4.07 -17.26 -14.41
C LEU A 164 4.40 -15.79 -14.12
N SER A 165 4.31 -15.38 -12.85
CA SER A 165 4.65 -14.02 -12.43
C SER A 165 6.10 -13.65 -12.75
N LEU A 166 7.05 -14.57 -12.63
CA LEU A 166 8.46 -14.34 -13.04
C LEU A 166 8.59 -14.12 -14.55
N ARG A 167 7.90 -14.93 -15.39
CA ARG A 167 7.91 -14.70 -16.83
C ARG A 167 7.26 -13.37 -17.22
N TRP A 168 6.18 -13.01 -16.57
CA TRP A 168 5.54 -11.70 -16.73
C TRP A 168 6.40 -10.54 -16.21
N ALA A 169 7.18 -10.76 -15.17
CA ALA A 169 8.15 -9.78 -14.68
C ALA A 169 9.22 -9.46 -15.74
N GLN A 170 9.78 -10.48 -16.40
CA GLN A 170 10.73 -10.29 -17.49
C GLN A 170 10.12 -9.54 -18.68
N ARG A 171 8.87 -9.86 -19.06
CA ARG A 171 8.15 -9.17 -20.12
C ARG A 171 7.84 -7.72 -19.74
N SER A 172 7.43 -7.46 -18.49
CA SER A 172 7.22 -6.10 -17.97
C SER A 172 8.52 -5.29 -18.03
N ARG A 173 9.66 -5.87 -17.62
CA ARG A 173 10.98 -5.21 -17.71
C ARG A 173 11.32 -4.86 -19.16
N ASN A 174 11.17 -5.81 -20.07
CA ASN A 174 11.47 -5.61 -21.48
C ASN A 174 10.57 -4.51 -22.11
N ALA A 175 9.27 -4.52 -21.80
CA ALA A 175 8.32 -3.53 -22.28
C ALA A 175 8.62 -2.12 -21.74
N HIS A 176 8.92 -2.03 -20.43
CA HIS A 176 9.31 -0.79 -19.77
C HIS A 176 10.53 -0.15 -20.42
N ASP A 177 11.58 -0.95 -20.69
CA ASP A 177 12.83 -0.50 -21.29
C ASP A 177 12.63 -0.09 -22.75
N ALA A 178 11.88 -0.90 -23.54
CA ALA A 178 11.59 -0.62 -24.94
C ALA A 178 10.80 0.68 -25.14
N MET A 179 9.98 1.07 -24.16
CA MET A 179 9.25 2.33 -24.19
C MET A 179 10.09 3.54 -23.74
N GLY A 180 11.34 3.35 -23.30
CA GLY A 180 12.16 4.40 -22.72
C GLY A 180 11.46 5.05 -21.50
N ASN A 181 10.75 4.27 -20.69
CA ASN A 181 10.14 4.76 -19.47
C ASN A 181 11.23 4.94 -18.40
N ASP A 182 11.27 6.09 -17.74
CA ASP A 182 12.24 6.40 -16.69
C ASP A 182 11.63 6.32 -15.27
N ALA A 183 10.34 5.97 -15.14
CA ALA A 183 9.72 5.64 -13.87
C ALA A 183 10.47 4.48 -13.19
N ALA A 184 10.51 4.47 -11.86
CA ALA A 184 11.07 3.34 -11.12
C ALA A 184 10.19 2.10 -11.29
N LEU A 185 10.78 0.98 -11.76
CA LEU A 185 10.05 -0.27 -11.92
C LEU A 185 10.31 -1.20 -10.74
N PHE A 186 9.25 -1.61 -10.03
CA PHE A 186 9.34 -2.53 -8.90
C PHE A 186 8.93 -3.94 -9.29
N GLY A 187 9.76 -4.93 -8.89
CA GLY A 187 9.43 -6.34 -8.96
C GLY A 187 8.51 -6.76 -7.82
N ILE A 188 7.65 -7.77 -8.05
CA ILE A 188 6.72 -8.28 -7.05
C ILE A 188 7.04 -9.74 -6.74
N VAL A 189 7.48 -10.01 -5.51
CA VAL A 189 7.73 -11.37 -5.00
C VAL A 189 6.41 -12.06 -4.75
N GLN A 190 6.22 -13.22 -5.39
CA GLN A 190 5.08 -14.12 -5.19
C GLN A 190 5.54 -15.46 -4.58
N GLY A 191 4.64 -16.38 -4.27
CA GLY A 191 4.96 -17.70 -3.70
C GLY A 191 4.07 -18.10 -2.52
N GLY A 192 3.00 -17.33 -2.24
CA GLY A 192 2.08 -17.60 -1.12
C GLY A 192 2.80 -17.61 0.23
N VAL A 193 2.50 -18.60 1.05
CA VAL A 193 3.14 -18.82 2.36
C VAL A 193 4.21 -19.93 2.31
N HIS A 194 4.83 -20.14 1.14
CA HIS A 194 5.87 -21.14 0.93
C HIS A 194 7.25 -20.47 0.81
N THR A 195 8.09 -20.65 1.81
CA THR A 195 9.41 -20.00 1.92
C THR A 195 10.31 -20.26 0.72
N GLU A 196 10.40 -21.52 0.26
CA GLU A 196 11.21 -21.90 -0.90
C GLU A 196 10.77 -21.18 -2.18
N LEU A 197 9.45 -21.08 -2.41
CA LEU A 197 8.93 -20.36 -3.57
C LEU A 197 9.21 -18.86 -3.50
N ARG A 198 9.14 -18.27 -2.31
CA ARG A 198 9.47 -16.86 -2.13
C ARG A 198 10.95 -16.58 -2.37
N SER A 199 11.85 -17.46 -1.90
CA SER A 199 13.28 -17.36 -2.20
C SER A 199 13.53 -17.40 -3.71
N ARG A 200 12.99 -18.40 -4.42
CA ARG A 200 13.11 -18.52 -5.87
C ARG A 200 12.54 -17.30 -6.62
N SER A 201 11.39 -16.81 -6.18
CA SER A 201 10.78 -15.59 -6.75
C SER A 201 11.70 -14.38 -6.59
N ALA A 202 12.21 -14.14 -5.38
CA ALA A 202 13.10 -13.03 -5.11
C ALA A 202 14.42 -13.11 -5.88
N GLU A 203 15.04 -14.30 -5.95
CA GLU A 203 16.26 -14.54 -6.72
C GLU A 203 16.05 -14.28 -8.21
N GLY A 204 14.94 -14.81 -8.79
CA GLY A 204 14.62 -14.57 -10.19
C GLY A 204 14.38 -13.08 -10.50
N LEU A 205 13.69 -12.36 -9.62
CA LEU A 205 13.49 -10.92 -9.77
C LEU A 205 14.82 -10.14 -9.65
N GLN A 206 15.72 -10.54 -8.76
CA GLN A 206 17.05 -9.91 -8.63
C GLN A 206 17.91 -10.13 -9.88
N GLN A 207 17.80 -11.29 -10.52
CA GLN A 207 18.49 -11.56 -11.80
C GLN A 207 17.97 -10.70 -12.94
N ILE A 208 16.66 -10.42 -12.98
CA ILE A 208 16.05 -9.49 -13.95
C ILE A 208 16.48 -8.04 -13.66
N GLY A 209 16.52 -7.65 -12.39
CA GLY A 209 16.94 -6.33 -11.94
C GLY A 209 15.81 -5.30 -11.91
N PHE A 210 15.51 -4.80 -10.69
CA PHE A 210 14.47 -3.80 -10.44
C PHE A 210 14.97 -2.69 -9.51
N ASP A 211 14.30 -1.54 -9.55
CA ASP A 211 14.62 -0.37 -8.72
C ASP A 211 14.16 -0.55 -7.26
N GLY A 212 13.20 -1.45 -7.03
CA GLY A 212 12.68 -1.83 -5.72
C GLY A 212 11.96 -3.18 -5.79
N TYR A 213 11.65 -3.73 -4.61
CA TYR A 213 11.03 -5.06 -4.49
C TYR A 213 9.81 -4.99 -3.60
N ALA A 214 8.68 -5.39 -4.16
CA ALA A 214 7.43 -5.53 -3.41
C ALA A 214 7.24 -6.98 -2.95
N ILE A 215 6.59 -7.14 -1.81
CA ILE A 215 6.15 -8.42 -1.26
C ILE A 215 4.65 -8.50 -1.51
N GLY A 216 4.27 -9.24 -2.54
CA GLY A 216 2.88 -9.47 -2.93
C GLY A 216 2.33 -10.80 -2.42
N GLY A 217 1.05 -11.08 -2.69
CA GLY A 217 0.39 -12.32 -2.33
C GLY A 217 0.31 -12.60 -0.83
N LEU A 218 0.35 -11.56 -0.01
CA LEU A 218 0.05 -11.57 1.41
C LEU A 218 -1.14 -10.63 1.70
N ALA A 219 -1.74 -10.72 2.91
CA ALA A 219 -3.00 -10.06 3.27
C ALA A 219 -4.20 -10.48 2.38
N VAL A 220 -4.17 -11.71 1.90
CA VAL A 220 -5.22 -12.34 1.08
C VAL A 220 -6.05 -13.36 1.85
N GLY A 221 -5.90 -13.39 3.19
CA GLY A 221 -6.66 -14.26 4.10
C GLY A 221 -5.81 -15.13 5.03
N GLU A 222 -4.50 -15.10 4.90
CA GLU A 222 -3.58 -15.82 5.78
C GLU A 222 -3.60 -15.24 7.21
N PRO A 223 -3.33 -16.07 8.24
CA PRO A 223 -3.13 -15.61 9.59
C PRO A 223 -1.91 -14.68 9.72
N GLU A 224 -1.97 -13.77 10.69
CA GLU A 224 -0.90 -12.79 10.94
C GLU A 224 0.48 -13.45 11.17
N HIS A 225 0.52 -14.56 11.91
CA HIS A 225 1.77 -15.24 12.19
C HIS A 225 2.44 -15.83 10.93
N GLU A 226 1.65 -16.33 9.96
CA GLU A 226 2.17 -16.81 8.68
C GLU A 226 2.73 -15.66 7.85
N ARG A 227 2.02 -14.53 7.78
CA ARG A 227 2.50 -13.32 7.11
C ARG A 227 3.81 -12.84 7.73
N ASN A 228 3.87 -12.74 9.05
CA ASN A 228 5.06 -12.32 9.77
C ASN A 228 6.24 -13.28 9.54
N ALA A 229 6.00 -14.59 9.51
CA ALA A 229 7.04 -15.57 9.19
C ALA A 229 7.59 -15.39 7.77
N MET A 230 6.73 -15.05 6.79
CA MET A 230 7.20 -14.75 5.43
C MET A 230 8.04 -13.48 5.38
N LEU A 231 7.68 -12.43 6.13
CA LEU A 231 8.49 -11.21 6.21
C LEU A 231 9.84 -11.47 6.89
N ASP A 232 9.87 -12.26 7.99
CA ASP A 232 11.11 -12.68 8.63
C ASP A 232 12.02 -13.46 7.66
N HIS A 233 11.44 -14.35 6.85
CA HIS A 233 12.15 -15.11 5.83
C HIS A 233 12.70 -14.21 4.70
N MET A 234 11.92 -13.24 4.24
CA MET A 234 12.29 -12.36 3.13
C MET A 234 13.35 -11.32 3.51
N HIS A 235 13.46 -10.97 4.80
CA HIS A 235 14.36 -9.91 5.26
C HIS A 235 15.81 -10.08 4.78
N PRO A 236 16.47 -11.24 4.96
CA PRO A 236 17.87 -11.45 4.54
C PRO A 236 18.02 -11.65 3.02
N ILE A 237 16.94 -11.93 2.29
CA ILE A 237 16.99 -12.27 0.86
C ILE A 237 16.89 -11.02 -0.01
N LEU A 238 16.04 -10.05 0.40
CA LEU A 238 15.85 -8.84 -0.37
C LEU A 238 17.04 -7.89 -0.25
N PRO A 239 17.47 -7.23 -1.36
CA PRO A 239 18.59 -6.31 -1.35
C PRO A 239 18.46 -5.21 -0.29
N SER A 240 19.56 -4.89 0.37
CA SER A 240 19.61 -3.85 1.40
C SER A 240 19.64 -2.44 0.83
N ASP A 241 20.13 -2.29 -0.40
CA ASP A 241 20.28 -1.03 -1.14
C ASP A 241 19.06 -0.69 -2.01
N ARG A 242 17.95 -1.42 -1.86
CA ARG A 242 16.70 -1.19 -2.59
C ARG A 242 15.53 -1.03 -1.62
N PRO A 243 14.52 -0.21 -1.97
CA PRO A 243 13.29 -0.11 -1.17
C PRO A 243 12.48 -1.39 -1.21
N ARG A 244 11.81 -1.69 -0.08
CA ARG A 244 10.98 -2.87 0.14
C ARG A 244 9.55 -2.45 0.42
N TYR A 245 8.61 -2.93 -0.37
CA TYR A 245 7.21 -2.54 -0.30
C TYR A 245 6.32 -3.74 0.04
N LEU A 246 5.54 -3.66 1.13
CA LEU A 246 4.53 -4.65 1.50
C LEU A 246 3.17 -4.20 1.00
N MET A 247 2.64 -4.90 0.00
CA MET A 247 1.44 -4.51 -0.73
C MET A 247 0.15 -4.81 0.04
N GLY A 248 -0.78 -3.85 0.06
CA GLY A 248 -2.13 -4.02 0.58
C GLY A 248 -2.28 -4.23 2.08
N VAL A 249 -1.24 -3.97 2.85
CA VAL A 249 -1.19 -4.16 4.30
C VAL A 249 -1.12 -2.81 5.01
N GLY A 250 -1.84 -2.51 6.04
CA GLY A 250 -2.85 -3.24 6.77
C GLY A 250 -3.30 -2.47 8.00
N ARG A 251 -3.53 -3.14 9.12
CA ARG A 251 -3.83 -2.52 10.41
C ARG A 251 -2.58 -1.82 10.98
N PRO A 252 -2.73 -0.91 11.95
CA PRO A 252 -1.58 -0.28 12.62
C PRO A 252 -0.55 -1.29 13.15
N GLU A 253 -1.01 -2.40 13.72
CA GLU A 253 -0.17 -3.48 14.20
C GLU A 253 0.66 -4.12 13.06
N ASP A 254 0.03 -4.34 11.92
CA ASP A 254 0.69 -4.92 10.74
C ASP A 254 1.79 -4.00 10.19
N LEU A 255 1.58 -2.67 10.28
CA LEU A 255 2.58 -1.68 9.86
C LEU A 255 3.80 -1.70 10.79
N VAL A 256 3.57 -1.70 12.11
CA VAL A 256 4.66 -1.78 13.10
C VAL A 256 5.46 -3.08 12.93
N GLU A 257 4.78 -4.21 12.73
CA GLU A 257 5.42 -5.50 12.51
C GLU A 257 6.16 -5.59 11.16
N GLY A 258 5.63 -4.95 10.12
CA GLY A 258 6.30 -4.86 8.83
C GLY A 258 7.60 -4.04 8.93
N VAL A 259 7.55 -2.87 9.60
CA VAL A 259 8.75 -2.05 9.83
C VAL A 259 9.77 -2.79 10.68
N ALA A 260 9.33 -3.49 11.74
CA ALA A 260 10.20 -4.33 12.57
C ALA A 260 10.93 -5.42 11.76
N ARG A 261 10.41 -5.80 10.58
CA ARG A 261 10.97 -6.81 9.65
C ARG A 261 11.60 -6.20 8.41
N GLY A 262 11.85 -4.89 8.42
CA GLY A 262 12.63 -4.21 7.38
C GLY A 262 11.84 -3.80 6.14
N VAL A 263 10.53 -3.61 6.26
CA VAL A 263 9.69 -3.04 5.18
C VAL A 263 9.78 -1.52 5.22
N ASP A 264 9.86 -0.89 4.04
CA ASP A 264 10.01 0.55 3.87
C ASP A 264 8.73 1.26 3.44
N MET A 265 7.83 0.56 2.73
CA MET A 265 6.63 1.16 2.11
C MET A 265 5.40 0.29 2.33
N PHE A 266 4.26 0.94 2.50
CA PHE A 266 2.97 0.30 2.72
C PHE A 266 1.86 1.05 1.99
N ASP A 267 0.81 0.33 1.58
CA ASP A 267 -0.47 0.87 1.19
C ASP A 267 -1.60 0.05 1.79
N CYS A 268 -2.71 0.67 2.05
CA CYS A 268 -3.96 -0.05 2.33
C CYS A 268 -5.17 0.87 2.21
N VAL A 269 -6.30 0.32 1.78
CA VAL A 269 -7.59 1.03 1.77
C VAL A 269 -8.22 1.13 3.16
N MET A 270 -7.65 0.46 4.18
CA MET A 270 -8.26 0.38 5.53
C MET A 270 -8.51 1.76 6.17
N PRO A 271 -7.58 2.73 6.17
CA PRO A 271 -7.83 4.01 6.81
C PRO A 271 -9.11 4.67 6.30
N THR A 272 -9.25 4.76 4.97
CA THR A 272 -10.41 5.39 4.33
C THR A 272 -11.65 4.52 4.34
N ARG A 273 -11.50 3.19 4.12
CA ARG A 273 -12.63 2.24 4.14
C ARG A 273 -13.24 2.13 5.53
N ASN A 274 -12.39 1.97 6.55
CA ASN A 274 -12.85 1.83 7.93
C ASN A 274 -13.51 3.12 8.44
N ALA A 275 -12.98 4.29 8.07
CA ALA A 275 -13.61 5.57 8.39
C ALA A 275 -15.05 5.66 7.87
N ARG A 276 -15.29 5.25 6.61
CA ARG A 276 -16.63 5.21 6.02
C ARG A 276 -17.57 4.18 6.66
N ASN A 277 -17.01 3.27 7.45
CA ASN A 277 -17.77 2.28 8.22
C ASN A 277 -17.81 2.60 9.73
N GLY A 278 -17.42 3.83 10.12
CA GLY A 278 -17.46 4.28 11.49
C GLY A 278 -16.41 3.64 12.41
N HIS A 279 -15.28 3.20 11.85
CA HIS A 279 -14.17 2.64 12.59
C HIS A 279 -12.95 3.59 12.52
N TYR A 280 -12.53 4.09 13.67
CA TYR A 280 -11.42 5.04 13.79
C TYR A 280 -10.26 4.41 14.57
N PHE A 281 -9.06 4.50 14.00
CA PHE A 281 -7.84 3.99 14.63
C PHE A 281 -7.30 4.98 15.65
N THR A 282 -6.88 4.48 16.81
CA THR A 282 -6.31 5.29 17.91
C THR A 282 -5.10 4.60 18.52
N SER A 283 -4.35 5.30 19.37
CA SER A 283 -3.22 4.74 20.11
C SER A 283 -3.62 3.59 21.04
N PHE A 284 -4.86 3.56 21.48
CA PHE A 284 -5.41 2.53 22.39
C PHE A 284 -6.31 1.49 21.69
N GLY A 285 -6.31 1.44 20.35
CA GLY A 285 -7.08 0.47 19.57
C GLY A 285 -8.08 1.12 18.60
N THR A 286 -9.24 0.50 18.38
CA THR A 286 -10.24 0.97 17.41
C THR A 286 -11.51 1.47 18.09
N VAL A 287 -11.87 2.72 17.84
CA VAL A 287 -13.16 3.30 18.17
C VAL A 287 -14.19 2.91 17.12
N ARG A 288 -15.24 2.16 17.50
CA ARG A 288 -16.38 1.81 16.64
C ARG A 288 -17.53 2.75 16.98
N ILE A 289 -17.66 3.84 16.23
CA ILE A 289 -18.53 4.97 16.59
C ILE A 289 -20.01 4.60 16.69
N ARG A 290 -20.46 3.53 16.03
CA ARG A 290 -21.84 3.03 16.07
C ARG A 290 -22.26 2.46 17.41
N ASN A 291 -21.29 2.15 18.30
CA ASN A 291 -21.59 1.61 19.62
C ASN A 291 -22.43 2.61 20.45
N ALA A 292 -23.40 2.09 21.21
CA ALA A 292 -24.32 2.90 22.01
C ALA A 292 -23.61 3.78 23.06
N LYS A 293 -22.50 3.31 23.60
CA LYS A 293 -21.72 4.06 24.60
C LYS A 293 -21.26 5.45 24.15
N TYR A 294 -21.18 5.70 22.82
CA TYR A 294 -20.78 6.99 22.28
C TYR A 294 -21.93 7.97 22.03
N GLU A 295 -23.17 7.60 22.39
CA GLU A 295 -24.36 8.42 22.15
C GLU A 295 -24.29 9.78 22.87
N ARG A 296 -23.71 9.83 24.05
CA ARG A 296 -23.55 11.04 24.88
C ARG A 296 -22.09 11.32 25.21
N ASP A 297 -21.16 10.77 24.42
CA ASP A 297 -19.72 10.91 24.65
C ASP A 297 -19.23 12.25 24.06
N MET A 298 -18.80 13.13 24.94
CA MET A 298 -18.35 14.50 24.58
C MET A 298 -16.86 14.56 24.22
N ASP A 299 -16.13 13.46 24.34
CA ASP A 299 -14.71 13.42 23.97
C ASP A 299 -14.53 13.41 22.45
N PRO A 300 -13.36 13.87 21.94
CA PRO A 300 -12.96 13.66 20.56
C PRO A 300 -12.69 12.19 20.28
N ILE A 301 -12.44 11.83 19.01
CA ILE A 301 -12.10 10.42 18.63
C ILE A 301 -10.95 9.92 19.51
N GLU A 302 -9.91 10.72 19.67
CA GLU A 302 -8.77 10.43 20.54
C GLU A 302 -8.33 11.72 21.27
N PRO A 303 -8.42 11.76 22.60
CA PRO A 303 -7.90 12.88 23.39
C PRO A 303 -6.39 13.05 23.14
N GLY A 304 -5.96 14.30 22.90
CA GLY A 304 -4.57 14.63 22.60
C GLY A 304 -4.13 14.38 21.14
N CYS A 305 -5.01 13.85 20.27
CA CYS A 305 -4.72 13.72 18.85
C CYS A 305 -4.69 15.09 18.15
N GLY A 306 -3.66 15.33 17.33
CA GLY A 306 -3.48 16.57 16.57
C GLY A 306 -4.27 16.68 15.27
N CYS A 307 -5.09 15.68 14.88
CA CYS A 307 -5.83 15.75 13.64
C CYS A 307 -6.95 16.80 13.69
N HIS A 308 -7.35 17.31 12.52
CA HIS A 308 -8.41 18.31 12.40
C HIS A 308 -9.70 17.88 13.12
N ALA A 309 -10.15 16.64 12.99
CA ALA A 309 -11.37 16.20 13.63
C ALA A 309 -11.33 16.30 15.16
N CYS A 310 -10.19 15.94 15.77
CA CYS A 310 -10.04 15.98 17.23
C CYS A 310 -9.79 17.39 17.77
N THR A 311 -8.99 18.21 17.07
CA THR A 311 -8.63 19.58 17.54
C THR A 311 -9.75 20.60 17.31
N SER A 312 -10.65 20.36 16.36
CA SER A 312 -11.80 21.22 16.08
C SER A 312 -13.01 20.97 17.00
N GLY A 313 -12.88 20.09 17.99
CA GLY A 313 -13.93 19.85 18.99
C GLY A 313 -15.09 18.94 18.51
N TYR A 314 -14.92 18.20 17.42
CA TYR A 314 -15.91 17.20 17.01
C TYR A 314 -15.95 16.04 18.01
N THR A 315 -17.09 15.86 18.68
CA THR A 315 -17.26 14.85 19.71
C THR A 315 -17.62 13.50 19.10
N ARG A 316 -17.35 12.39 19.82
CA ARG A 316 -17.79 11.04 19.43
C ARG A 316 -19.31 10.97 19.31
N SER A 317 -20.05 11.68 20.17
CA SER A 317 -21.52 11.80 20.09
C SER A 317 -21.96 12.38 18.74
N TYR A 318 -21.35 13.49 18.31
CA TYR A 318 -21.67 14.14 17.04
C TYR A 318 -21.30 13.27 15.83
N LEU A 319 -20.10 12.67 15.85
CA LEU A 319 -19.67 11.75 14.79
C LEU A 319 -20.58 10.53 14.68
N ARG A 320 -21.04 9.96 15.81
CA ARG A 320 -22.03 8.89 15.83
C ARG A 320 -23.36 9.33 15.21
N HIS A 321 -23.83 10.53 15.54
CA HIS A 321 -25.04 11.10 14.94
C HIS A 321 -24.91 11.19 13.41
N LEU A 322 -23.82 11.81 12.92
CA LEU A 322 -23.57 11.96 11.48
C LEU A 322 -23.49 10.59 10.76
N ASP A 323 -22.75 9.61 11.34
CA ASP A 323 -22.63 8.26 10.75
C ASP A 323 -24.00 7.56 10.66
N ARG A 324 -24.86 7.71 11.68
CA ARG A 324 -26.21 7.12 11.67
C ARG A 324 -27.17 7.81 10.70
N CYS A 325 -26.96 9.07 10.43
CA CYS A 325 -27.72 9.83 9.44
C CYS A 325 -27.16 9.69 8.02
N ASN A 326 -26.07 8.93 7.83
CA ASN A 326 -25.35 8.78 6.57
C ASN A 326 -24.86 10.13 5.98
N GLU A 327 -24.53 11.09 6.86
CA GLU A 327 -23.98 12.38 6.45
C GLU A 327 -22.54 12.23 5.98
N MET A 328 -22.20 12.84 4.83
CA MET A 328 -20.87 12.75 4.22
C MET A 328 -19.76 13.29 5.13
N LEU A 329 -20.06 14.20 6.04
CA LEU A 329 -19.10 14.76 6.96
C LEU A 329 -18.51 13.69 7.91
N ALA A 330 -19.28 12.64 8.28
CA ALA A 330 -18.76 11.56 9.13
C ALA A 330 -17.60 10.82 8.47
N PRO A 331 -17.71 10.24 7.26
CA PRO A 331 -16.58 9.62 6.59
C PRO A 331 -15.43 10.59 6.25
N MET A 332 -15.70 11.87 6.01
CA MET A 332 -14.64 12.87 5.77
C MET A 332 -13.79 13.08 7.02
N LEU A 333 -14.41 13.40 8.15
CA LEU A 333 -13.71 13.61 9.44
C LEU A 333 -13.00 12.33 9.90
N GLY A 334 -13.66 11.17 9.75
CA GLY A 334 -13.07 9.88 10.09
C GLY A 334 -11.86 9.53 9.21
N THR A 335 -11.91 9.87 7.91
CA THR A 335 -10.78 9.65 6.99
C THR A 335 -9.60 10.56 7.33
N LEU A 336 -9.86 11.85 7.61
CA LEU A 336 -8.83 12.78 8.06
C LEU A 336 -8.15 12.28 9.35
N HIS A 337 -8.93 11.79 10.32
CA HIS A 337 -8.39 11.22 11.55
C HIS A 337 -7.54 9.96 11.28
N ASN A 338 -8.08 8.99 10.54
CA ASN A 338 -7.38 7.72 10.30
C ASN A 338 -6.10 7.92 9.48
N LEU A 339 -6.11 8.77 8.46
CA LEU A 339 -4.90 9.07 7.69
C LEU A 339 -3.87 9.81 8.54
N PHE A 340 -4.29 10.82 9.33
CA PHE A 340 -3.38 11.49 10.27
C PHE A 340 -2.73 10.49 11.22
N TYR A 341 -3.51 9.55 11.76
CA TYR A 341 -3.00 8.51 12.65
C TYR A 341 -1.94 7.63 11.96
N TYR A 342 -2.18 7.24 10.70
CA TYR A 342 -1.23 6.41 9.94
C TYR A 342 0.06 7.17 9.60
N GLU A 343 -0.05 8.40 9.12
CA GLU A 343 1.13 9.22 8.80
C GLU A 343 1.94 9.56 10.06
N LYS A 344 1.25 9.87 11.17
CA LYS A 344 1.91 10.07 12.45
C LYS A 344 2.63 8.80 12.93
N LEU A 345 1.99 7.64 12.81
CA LEU A 345 2.61 6.35 13.17
C LEU A 345 3.90 6.11 12.37
N MET A 346 3.90 6.41 11.06
CA MET A 346 5.12 6.34 10.24
C MET A 346 6.19 7.33 10.71
N ALA A 347 5.81 8.57 11.01
CA ALA A 347 6.73 9.58 11.52
C ALA A 347 7.35 9.18 12.86
N ASP A 348 6.55 8.65 13.78
CA ASP A 348 7.00 8.19 15.09
C ASP A 348 7.97 7.00 14.95
N MET A 349 7.70 6.06 14.05
CA MET A 349 8.61 4.95 13.76
C MET A 349 9.93 5.42 13.14
N ARG A 350 9.90 6.38 12.19
CA ARG A 350 11.13 6.98 11.64
C ARG A 350 11.98 7.61 12.74
N ALA A 351 11.38 8.42 13.60
CA ALA A 351 12.07 9.05 14.72
C ALA A 351 12.66 8.02 15.70
N ALA A 352 11.93 6.96 16.00
CA ALA A 352 12.41 5.89 16.87
C ALA A 352 13.59 5.12 16.27
N ILE A 353 13.58 4.86 14.94
CA ILE A 353 14.71 4.22 14.25
C ILE A 353 15.94 5.12 14.26
N GLU A 354 15.77 6.41 13.96
CA GLU A 354 16.88 7.39 13.99
C GLU A 354 17.51 7.50 15.38
N ALA A 355 16.69 7.41 16.43
CA ALA A 355 17.16 7.47 17.82
C ALA A 355 17.70 6.14 18.37
N GLY A 356 17.63 5.02 17.62
CA GLY A 356 17.99 3.69 18.11
C GLY A 356 17.06 3.16 19.22
N THR A 357 15.81 3.58 19.23
CA THR A 357 14.80 3.25 20.26
C THR A 357 13.58 2.52 19.71
N PHE A 358 13.66 1.97 18.51
CA PHE A 358 12.51 1.35 17.84
C PHE A 358 11.94 0.16 18.62
N ARG A 359 12.78 -0.61 19.31
CA ARG A 359 12.31 -1.68 20.18
C ARG A 359 11.40 -1.15 21.29
N ALA A 360 11.83 -0.10 22.01
CA ALA A 360 11.04 0.50 23.09
C ALA A 360 9.75 1.13 22.55
N PHE A 361 9.80 1.75 21.37
CA PHE A 361 8.61 2.24 20.66
C PHE A 361 7.60 1.10 20.42
N ARG A 362 8.06 -0.03 19.87
CA ARG A 362 7.21 -1.20 19.58
C ARG A 362 6.59 -1.76 20.85
N GLU A 363 7.36 -1.90 21.94
CA GLU A 363 6.87 -2.35 23.24
C GLU A 363 5.79 -1.40 23.80
N SER A 364 6.00 -0.08 23.72
CA SER A 364 5.04 0.94 24.15
C SER A 364 3.76 0.93 23.30
N PHE A 365 3.88 0.73 21.99
CA PHE A 365 2.75 0.65 21.06
C PHE A 365 1.80 -0.52 21.42
N TYR A 366 2.35 -1.69 21.73
CA TYR A 366 1.56 -2.86 22.15
C TYR A 366 1.02 -2.72 23.57
N ALA A 367 1.80 -2.16 24.49
CA ALA A 367 1.35 -1.91 25.86
C ALA A 367 0.13 -0.97 25.91
N ALA A 368 0.12 0.10 25.11
CA ALA A 368 -1.02 1.02 25.00
C ALA A 368 -2.31 0.35 24.51
N ARG A 369 -2.20 -0.77 23.81
CA ARG A 369 -3.31 -1.60 23.30
C ARG A 369 -3.67 -2.76 24.20
N GLY A 370 -2.93 -2.99 25.30
CA GLY A 370 -3.09 -4.18 26.15
C GLY A 370 -2.79 -5.49 25.42
N GLN A 371 -1.87 -5.46 24.44
CA GLN A 371 -1.51 -6.59 23.61
C GLN A 371 -0.07 -7.04 23.86
N ALA A 372 0.20 -8.33 23.65
CA ALA A 372 1.56 -8.85 23.68
C ALA A 372 2.32 -8.48 22.40
N VAL A 373 3.62 -8.22 22.53
CA VAL A 373 4.52 -7.96 21.41
C VAL A 373 4.78 -9.26 20.64
N PRO A 374 4.49 -9.36 19.34
CA PRO A 374 4.79 -10.55 18.54
C PRO A 374 6.28 -10.89 18.52
N ALA A 375 6.64 -12.17 18.47
CA ALA A 375 8.04 -12.59 18.34
C ALA A 375 8.60 -12.25 16.95
N LEU A 376 9.87 -11.87 16.88
CA LEU A 376 10.66 -11.81 15.65
C LEU A 376 11.39 -13.16 15.51
N LEU A 377 11.24 -13.83 14.36
CA LEU A 377 11.94 -15.08 14.08
C LEU A 377 13.35 -14.80 13.55
N GLY A 378 14.35 -15.56 14.02
CA GLY A 378 15.73 -15.47 13.52
C GLY A 378 16.46 -14.16 13.89
N GLY A 379 16.14 -13.59 15.07
CA GLY A 379 16.89 -12.50 15.71
C GLY A 379 17.87 -13.04 16.71
#